data_f0793c7e69abc78e90882c8832424221
#
_entry.id   f0793c7e69abc78e90882c8832424221
#
_cell.length_a   1.000
_cell.length_b   1.000
_cell.length_c   1.000
_cell.angle_alpha   90.00
_cell.angle_beta   90.00
_cell.angle_gamma   90.00
#
_symmetry.space_group_name_H-M   'P 1'
#
loop_
_entity.id
_entity.type
_entity.pdbx_description
1 polymer ?
#
loop_
_entity_poly.entity_id
_entity_poly.type
_entity_poly.pdbx_seq_one_letter_code
_entity_poly.pdbx_strand_id
1 'polypeptide(L)'
;TTEEEKQYLTEKVITPAYERFVDLVAEGRKDVLTKDAIRRLADGSIFTAPEAYEKKLIDDIGYFDAAVEKAQQMANISNAQVVTYQEVFSLWSMLGAQSRNRINLESEILEKLAAPRLLYLWDGK
;
A
#
# COMPACT_ATOMS: atom_id res chain seq x y z
N THR A 1 19.46 -21.03 2.87
CA THR A 1 20.01 -19.70 3.17
C THR A 1 20.94 -19.84 4.34
N THR A 2 22.23 -19.53 4.17
CA THR A 2 23.23 -19.57 5.24
C THR A 2 23.08 -18.37 6.19
N GLU A 3 23.65 -18.45 7.39
CA GLU A 3 23.63 -17.31 8.32
C GLU A 3 24.41 -16.11 7.76
N GLU A 4 25.47 -16.34 7.01
CA GLU A 4 26.23 -15.29 6.33
C GLU A 4 25.39 -14.56 5.27
N GLU A 5 24.58 -15.29 4.47
CA GLU A 5 23.65 -14.70 3.51
C GLU A 5 22.57 -13.86 4.20
N LYS A 6 22.03 -14.36 5.32
CA LYS A 6 21.04 -13.60 6.11
C LYS A 6 21.64 -12.33 6.67
N GLN A 7 22.83 -12.41 7.24
CA GLN A 7 23.53 -11.24 7.77
C GLN A 7 23.82 -10.22 6.68
N TYR A 8 24.30 -10.66 5.52
CA TYR A 8 24.56 -9.79 4.38
C TYR A 8 23.27 -9.07 3.92
N LEU A 9 22.15 -9.80 3.78
CA LEU A 9 20.87 -9.20 3.41
C LEU A 9 20.36 -8.22 4.46
N THR A 10 20.53 -8.55 5.75
CA THR A 10 20.13 -7.68 6.84
C THR A 10 20.92 -6.37 6.81
N GLU A 11 22.24 -6.43 6.72
CA GLU A 11 23.10 -5.25 6.75
C GLU A 11 23.01 -4.39 5.47
N LYS A 12 22.90 -5.02 4.30
CA LYS A 12 22.97 -4.32 3.01
C LYS A 12 21.61 -3.88 2.47
N VAL A 13 20.54 -4.56 2.86
CA VAL A 13 19.21 -4.30 2.28
C VAL A 13 18.21 -3.90 3.37
N ILE A 14 18.05 -4.74 4.40
CA ILE A 14 16.96 -4.55 5.37
C ILE A 14 17.23 -3.34 6.26
N THR A 15 18.42 -3.25 6.84
CA THR A 15 18.75 -2.14 7.76
C THR A 15 18.69 -0.77 7.08
N PRO A 16 19.28 -0.55 5.89
CA PRO A 16 19.13 0.73 5.19
C PRO A 16 17.70 1.07 4.80
N ALA A 17 16.91 0.08 4.38
CA ALA A 17 15.51 0.28 4.06
C ALA A 17 14.68 0.65 5.31
N TYR A 18 14.94 -0.02 6.43
CA TYR A 18 14.32 0.27 7.73
C TYR A 18 14.65 1.69 8.21
N GLU A 19 15.91 2.09 8.19
CA GLU A 19 16.31 3.44 8.61
C GLU A 19 15.66 4.50 7.73
N ARG A 20 15.63 4.30 6.42
CA ARG A 20 14.92 5.20 5.51
C ARG A 20 13.42 5.27 5.80
N PHE A 21 12.79 4.13 6.10
CA PHE A 21 11.38 4.11 6.50
C PHE A 21 11.15 4.94 7.77
N VAL A 22 11.98 4.72 8.80
CA VAL A 22 11.90 5.47 10.07
C VAL A 22 12.08 6.97 9.82
N ASP A 23 13.00 7.37 8.95
CA ASP A 23 13.24 8.77 8.61
C ASP A 23 12.04 9.41 7.92
N LEU A 24 11.44 8.73 6.95
CA LEU A 24 10.24 9.22 6.26
C LEU A 24 9.04 9.39 7.21
N VAL A 25 8.82 8.41 8.09
CA VAL A 25 7.76 8.52 9.09
C VAL A 25 8.05 9.65 10.08
N ALA A 26 9.31 9.80 10.51
CA ALA A 26 9.71 10.88 11.42
C ALA A 26 9.53 12.26 10.78
N GLU A 27 9.81 12.41 9.49
CA GLU A 27 9.55 13.65 8.76
C GLU A 27 8.05 13.95 8.68
N GLY A 28 7.24 12.96 8.33
CA GLY A 28 5.78 13.11 8.23
C GLY A 28 5.08 13.31 9.58
N ARG A 29 5.70 12.92 10.69
CA ARG A 29 5.15 12.99 12.06
C ARG A 29 5.95 13.88 13.01
N LYS A 30 6.83 14.72 12.48
CA LYS A 30 7.77 15.55 13.25
C LYS A 30 7.12 16.41 14.35
N ASP A 31 5.86 16.84 14.13
CA ASP A 31 5.14 17.70 15.06
C ASP A 31 4.49 16.93 16.23
N VAL A 32 4.40 15.58 16.14
CA VAL A 32 3.68 14.74 17.11
C VAL A 32 4.48 13.55 17.62
N LEU A 33 5.52 13.10 16.91
CA LEU A 33 6.36 11.96 17.29
C LEU A 33 7.85 12.26 17.13
N THR A 34 8.64 11.78 18.10
CA THR A 34 10.10 11.76 17.96
C THR A 34 10.57 10.55 17.17
N LYS A 35 11.74 10.64 16.52
CA LYS A 35 12.35 9.52 15.79
C LYS A 35 12.53 8.28 16.67
N ASP A 36 12.90 8.45 17.95
CA ASP A 36 13.05 7.34 18.89
C ASP A 36 11.71 6.70 19.27
N ALA A 37 10.63 7.47 19.35
CA ALA A 37 9.29 6.92 19.54
C ALA A 37 8.87 6.07 18.34
N ILE A 38 9.15 6.55 17.13
CA ILE A 38 8.86 5.82 15.89
C ILE A 38 9.66 4.52 15.82
N ARG A 39 10.95 4.52 16.16
CA ARG A 39 11.75 3.29 16.20
C ARG A 39 11.17 2.23 17.13
N ARG A 40 10.60 2.64 18.27
CA ARG A 40 9.95 1.69 19.19
C ARG A 40 8.64 1.12 18.65
N LEU A 41 7.99 1.83 17.74
CA LEU A 41 6.75 1.37 17.10
C LEU A 41 7.01 0.59 15.81
N ALA A 42 8.14 0.82 15.16
CA ALA A 42 8.51 0.22 13.89
C ALA A 42 9.22 -1.13 14.07
N ASP A 43 8.61 -2.03 14.81
CA ASP A 43 9.12 -3.38 15.11
C ASP A 43 8.55 -4.47 14.17
N GLY A 44 7.76 -4.08 13.19
CA GLY A 44 7.05 -4.97 12.27
C GLY A 44 5.66 -5.38 12.75
N SER A 45 5.20 -4.86 13.87
CA SER A 45 3.84 -5.09 14.38
C SER A 45 2.77 -4.48 13.49
N ILE A 46 1.58 -5.08 13.53
CA ILE A 46 0.36 -4.56 12.90
C ILE A 46 -0.44 -3.80 13.96
N PHE A 47 -0.90 -2.62 13.61
CA PHE A 47 -1.77 -1.82 14.47
C PHE A 47 -3.19 -1.78 13.93
N THR A 48 -4.16 -1.88 14.82
CA THR A 48 -5.55 -1.53 14.50
C THR A 48 -5.69 -0.01 14.34
N ALA A 49 -6.78 0.46 13.70
CA ALA A 49 -6.98 1.91 13.53
C ALA A 49 -7.03 2.66 14.87
N PRO A 50 -7.73 2.19 15.94
CA PRO A 50 -7.68 2.82 17.25
C PRO A 50 -6.26 2.87 17.83
N GLU A 51 -5.48 1.78 17.78
CA GLU A 51 -4.10 1.76 18.28
C GLU A 51 -3.19 2.72 17.50
N ALA A 52 -3.32 2.78 16.16
CA ALA A 52 -2.56 3.70 15.34
C ALA A 52 -2.89 5.17 15.66
N TYR A 53 -4.16 5.46 15.96
CA TYR A 53 -4.60 6.78 16.39
C TYR A 53 -4.03 7.14 17.77
N GLU A 54 -4.15 6.27 18.76
CA GLU A 54 -3.58 6.47 20.11
C GLU A 54 -2.07 6.70 20.05
N LYS A 55 -1.38 5.95 19.22
CA LYS A 55 0.08 6.06 18.99
C LYS A 55 0.47 7.24 18.11
N LYS A 56 -0.48 8.06 17.66
CA LYS A 56 -0.23 9.23 16.79
C LYS A 56 0.37 8.90 15.43
N LEU A 57 0.19 7.66 14.97
CA LEU A 57 0.62 7.23 13.62
C LEU A 57 -0.32 7.76 12.54
N ILE A 58 -1.60 7.98 12.88
CA ILE A 58 -2.62 8.58 12.02
C ILE A 58 -3.28 9.75 12.74
N ASP A 59 -3.93 10.64 12.00
CA ASP A 59 -4.54 11.87 12.51
C ASP A 59 -6.01 11.68 12.87
N ASP A 60 -6.71 10.76 12.18
CA ASP A 60 -8.13 10.53 12.38
C ASP A 60 -8.53 9.12 11.92
N ILE A 61 -9.73 8.68 12.31
CA ILE A 61 -10.34 7.43 11.91
C ILE A 61 -11.65 7.75 11.20
N GLY A 62 -11.80 7.28 9.97
CA GLY A 62 -13.01 7.54 9.20
C GLY A 62 -13.14 6.60 8.01
N TYR A 63 -14.29 6.69 7.35
CA TYR A 63 -14.55 6.01 6.09
C TYR A 63 -14.11 6.87 4.90
N PHE A 64 -14.24 6.32 3.70
CA PHE A 64 -13.79 6.95 2.46
C PHE A 64 -14.36 8.36 2.26
N ASP A 65 -15.64 8.55 2.56
CA ASP A 65 -16.30 9.85 2.41
C ASP A 65 -15.67 10.92 3.31
N ALA A 66 -15.34 10.58 4.56
CA ALA A 66 -14.64 11.48 5.48
C ALA A 66 -13.25 11.85 4.96
N ALA A 67 -12.55 10.91 4.33
CA ALA A 67 -11.25 11.18 3.71
C ALA A 67 -11.37 12.14 2.51
N VAL A 68 -12.41 11.98 1.69
CA VAL A 68 -12.71 12.89 0.57
C VAL A 68 -13.03 14.30 1.08
N GLU A 69 -13.89 14.41 2.09
CA GLU A 69 -14.21 15.70 2.72
C GLU A 69 -12.96 16.39 3.28
N LYS A 70 -12.12 15.63 3.97
CA LYS A 70 -10.87 16.15 4.51
C LYS A 70 -9.92 16.64 3.43
N ALA A 71 -9.80 15.89 2.32
CA ALA A 71 -8.98 16.28 1.17
C ALA A 71 -9.52 17.58 0.52
N GLN A 72 -10.84 17.71 0.37
CA GLN A 72 -11.48 18.93 -0.12
C GLN A 72 -11.16 20.14 0.78
N GLN A 73 -11.29 19.97 2.10
CA GLN A 73 -10.97 21.02 3.07
C GLN A 73 -9.50 21.45 2.97
N MET A 74 -8.57 20.49 2.88
CA MET A 74 -7.13 20.77 2.77
C MET A 74 -6.79 21.48 1.46
N ALA A 75 -7.47 21.14 0.35
CA ALA A 75 -7.30 21.76 -0.95
C ALA A 75 -8.08 23.08 -1.09
N ASN A 76 -8.90 23.45 -0.12
CA ASN A 76 -9.80 24.60 -0.15
C ASN A 76 -10.73 24.60 -1.38
N ILE A 77 -11.30 23.43 -1.72
CA ILE A 77 -12.26 23.24 -2.80
C ILE A 77 -13.59 22.75 -2.23
N SER A 78 -14.70 23.24 -2.77
CA SER A 78 -16.06 22.89 -2.32
C SER A 78 -16.70 21.76 -3.10
N ASN A 79 -16.14 21.40 -4.23
CA ASN A 79 -16.74 20.40 -5.11
C ASN A 79 -15.62 19.60 -5.82
N ALA A 80 -15.39 18.36 -5.38
CA ALA A 80 -14.43 17.47 -6.00
C ALA A 80 -15.13 16.25 -6.58
N GLN A 81 -14.75 15.88 -7.79
CA GLN A 81 -15.16 14.63 -8.40
C GLN A 81 -14.09 13.58 -8.13
N VAL A 82 -14.50 12.51 -7.46
CA VAL A 82 -13.64 11.34 -7.29
C VAL A 82 -13.62 10.54 -8.58
N VAL A 83 -12.45 10.39 -9.20
CA VAL A 83 -12.27 9.62 -10.43
C VAL A 83 -11.35 8.43 -10.16
N THR A 84 -11.72 7.27 -10.67
CA THR A 84 -10.91 6.07 -10.61
C THR A 84 -10.42 5.75 -12.02
N TYR A 85 -9.10 5.72 -12.18
CA TYR A 85 -8.49 5.27 -13.43
C TYR A 85 -8.43 3.76 -13.42
N GLN A 86 -9.10 3.13 -14.38
CA GLN A 86 -9.05 1.69 -14.62
C GLN A 86 -8.47 1.44 -16.01
N GLU A 87 -7.56 0.50 -16.11
CA GLU A 87 -7.15 0.02 -17.42
C GLU A 87 -8.32 -0.71 -18.06
N VAL A 88 -8.76 -0.20 -19.21
CA VAL A 88 -9.82 -0.85 -19.99
C VAL A 88 -9.22 -2.10 -20.59
N PHE A 89 -9.71 -3.26 -20.17
CA PHE A 89 -9.35 -4.53 -20.79
C PHE A 89 -9.86 -4.51 -22.24
N SER A 90 -8.95 -4.31 -23.18
CA SER A 90 -9.27 -4.29 -24.61
C SER A 90 -8.98 -5.67 -25.23
N LEU A 91 -9.96 -6.26 -25.90
CA LEU A 91 -9.77 -7.47 -26.70
C LEU A 91 -8.67 -7.30 -27.76
N TRP A 92 -8.42 -6.05 -28.20
CA TRP A 92 -7.34 -5.72 -29.12
C TRP A 92 -5.95 -5.83 -28.49
N SER A 93 -5.81 -5.63 -27.18
CA SER A 93 -4.55 -5.87 -26.48
C SER A 93 -4.21 -7.36 -26.41
N MET A 94 -5.22 -8.22 -26.38
CA MET A 94 -5.03 -9.69 -26.50
C MET A 94 -4.60 -10.12 -27.89
N LEU A 95 -5.19 -9.52 -28.92
CA LEU A 95 -4.88 -9.86 -30.32
C LEU A 95 -3.54 -9.29 -30.80
N GLY A 96 -3.14 -8.13 -30.29
CA GLY A 96 -1.84 -7.50 -30.60
C GLY A 96 -0.63 -8.17 -29.95
N ALA A 97 -0.82 -8.85 -28.83
CA ALA A 97 0.23 -9.61 -28.15
C ALA A 97 0.61 -10.91 -28.88
N GLN A 98 -0.20 -11.36 -29.83
CA GLN A 98 -0.03 -12.65 -30.52
C GLN A 98 1.06 -12.63 -31.61
N SER A 99 1.64 -11.47 -31.93
CA SER A 99 2.60 -11.38 -33.03
C SER A 99 4.08 -11.46 -32.62
N ARG A 100 4.42 -11.51 -31.33
CA ARG A 100 5.83 -11.46 -30.89
C ARG A 100 6.33 -12.54 -29.94
N ASN A 101 5.49 -13.35 -29.30
CA ASN A 101 5.98 -14.48 -28.52
C ASN A 101 4.94 -15.60 -28.45
N ARG A 102 5.32 -16.81 -28.84
CA ARG A 102 4.59 -18.04 -28.47
C ARG A 102 4.77 -18.25 -26.97
N ILE A 103 4.04 -17.48 -26.15
CA ILE A 103 3.97 -17.68 -24.72
C ILE A 103 2.77 -18.59 -24.46
N ASN A 104 2.98 -19.65 -23.70
CA ASN A 104 1.97 -20.60 -23.23
C ASN A 104 0.78 -19.84 -22.60
N LEU A 105 -0.23 -19.51 -23.42
CA LEU A 105 -1.42 -18.79 -22.97
C LEU A 105 -2.25 -19.60 -21.98
N GLU A 106 -2.12 -20.93 -21.98
CA GLU A 106 -2.93 -21.79 -21.11
C GLU A 106 -2.57 -21.70 -19.63
N SER A 107 -1.29 -21.53 -19.27
CA SER A 107 -0.87 -21.48 -17.87
C SER A 107 -1.14 -20.12 -17.22
N GLU A 108 -0.92 -19.04 -17.93
CA GLU A 108 -1.05 -17.67 -17.35
C GLU A 108 -2.51 -17.23 -17.18
N ILE A 109 -3.40 -17.66 -18.09
CA ILE A 109 -4.84 -17.38 -17.96
C ILE A 109 -5.45 -18.20 -16.84
N LEU A 110 -5.06 -19.48 -16.71
CA LEU A 110 -5.54 -20.34 -15.62
C LEU A 110 -5.02 -19.86 -14.26
N GLU A 111 -3.81 -19.37 -14.17
CA GLU A 111 -3.24 -18.84 -12.93
C GLU A 111 -3.92 -17.53 -12.49
N LYS A 112 -4.23 -16.63 -13.43
CA LYS A 112 -4.98 -15.40 -13.16
C LYS A 112 -6.46 -15.63 -12.83
N LEU A 113 -7.07 -16.70 -13.35
CA LEU A 113 -8.45 -17.08 -13.03
C LEU A 113 -8.55 -17.91 -11.74
N ALA A 114 -7.49 -18.66 -11.40
CA ALA A 114 -7.43 -19.51 -10.21
C ALA A 114 -6.89 -18.77 -8.96
N ALA A 115 -6.28 -17.60 -9.12
CA ALA A 115 -5.86 -16.81 -7.96
C ALA A 115 -7.10 -16.36 -7.17
N PRO A 116 -7.23 -16.74 -5.89
CA PRO A 116 -8.34 -16.29 -5.06
C PRO A 116 -8.23 -14.76 -4.90
N ARG A 117 -9.10 -14.05 -5.60
CA ARG A 117 -9.29 -12.63 -5.34
C ARG A 117 -10.08 -12.51 -4.05
N LEU A 118 -9.44 -12.00 -3.00
CA LEU A 118 -10.14 -11.51 -1.82
C LEU A 118 -10.98 -10.30 -2.25
N LEU A 119 -12.17 -10.59 -2.79
CA LEU A 119 -13.21 -9.60 -2.96
C LEU A 119 -13.85 -9.39 -1.58
N TYR A 120 -13.51 -8.31 -0.93
CA TYR A 120 -14.30 -7.80 0.20
C TYR A 120 -15.61 -7.26 -0.39
N LEU A 121 -16.57 -8.15 -0.56
CA LEU A 121 -17.98 -7.79 -0.81
C LEU A 121 -18.59 -7.45 0.55
N TRP A 122 -18.60 -6.17 0.89
CA TRP A 122 -19.47 -5.67 1.95
C TRP A 122 -20.88 -5.59 1.36
N ASP A 123 -21.73 -6.55 1.73
CA ASP A 123 -23.16 -6.50 1.45
C ASP A 123 -23.81 -5.70 2.59
N GLY A 124 -24.01 -4.40 2.31
CA GLY A 124 -24.61 -3.46 3.27
C GLY A 124 -26.10 -3.78 3.46
N LYS A 125 -26.42 -4.61 4.46
CA LYS A 125 -27.71 -4.66 5.14
C LYS A 125 -27.49 -4.48 6.63
#